data_ad5c28ef50e932b659b49b4f7ef2b3b3
#
_entry.id   ad5c28ef50e932b659b49b4f7ef2b3b3
#
_cell.length_a   1.000
_cell.length_b   1.000
_cell.length_c   1.000
_cell.angle_alpha   90.00
_cell.angle_beta   90.00
_cell.angle_gamma   90.00
#
_symmetry.space_group_name_H-M   'P 1'
#
loop_
_entity.id
_entity.type
_entity.pdbx_description
1 polymer ?
#
loop_
_entity_poly.entity_id
_entity_poly.type
_entity_poly.pdbx_seq_one_letter_code
_entity_poly.pdbx_strand_id
1 'polypeptide(L)'
;MTKILIKLLALAAILGTTANDALALQVYSRGPLLNDPQREEAFMDWGLGMFVHWSLDSQLGSVISHSMVGASDDYVNRYVNELPKTFNPRNYDPDAWMEIAKLAGVKYMVFTTKHHNGFCMWDTKTTDFNIMNTPYAQDIVRAYVDACRRHGIKVGFYFSPEDFIFQYNNGLDIRRSAGRMSDGLTELGDYNKQQLDELFTNYGDIDVVFFDGRGMEALTQYIHQLQPECLVTRGEMETPEQKLPKEPLPGPWESCFTLGNQWQFKPTNENYKSGGQLINMLIETRAKGGNLLINVGPDPLGVIPFEQDRRFRELALWMFINGESIHNVRPCEIIGDDGIYYTQSKDGSSVYAFMTQFSNEKNRWKYGERKHILLKDLRATSTTEISVLGQNSQFLEYQPNAAPQSTFQQTENGLEVSVMRAQRIYNNRSWPNTVVVKLNNVEFK
;
A
#
# COMPACT_ATOMS: atom_id res chain seq x y z
N MET A 1 -44.91 9.31 12.81
CA MET A 1 -43.45 9.33 12.63
C MET A 1 -42.70 9.91 13.83
N THR A 2 -43.31 10.74 14.64
CA THR A 2 -42.65 11.46 15.76
C THR A 2 -42.47 10.65 17.06
N LYS A 3 -43.12 9.49 17.20
CA LYS A 3 -43.03 8.64 18.42
C LYS A 3 -41.92 7.60 18.42
N ILE A 4 -41.29 7.32 17.29
CA ILE A 4 -40.18 6.37 17.17
C ILE A 4 -38.84 7.06 17.45
N LEU A 5 -38.71 8.36 17.15
CA LEU A 5 -37.47 9.11 17.34
C LEU A 5 -37.17 9.35 18.84
N ILE A 6 -38.22 9.48 19.68
CA ILE A 6 -38.07 9.72 21.12
C ILE A 6 -37.65 8.46 21.90
N LYS A 7 -37.93 7.25 21.37
CA LYS A 7 -37.49 5.99 22.02
C LYS A 7 -36.02 5.65 21.74
N LEU A 8 -35.46 6.13 20.65
CA LEU A 8 -34.04 5.93 20.33
C LEU A 8 -33.11 6.85 21.12
N LEU A 9 -33.55 8.08 21.43
CA LEU A 9 -32.81 9.01 22.27
C LEU A 9 -32.80 8.63 23.77
N ALA A 10 -33.81 7.90 24.25
CA ALA A 10 -33.86 7.45 25.63
C ALA A 10 -32.98 6.21 25.91
N LEU A 11 -32.57 5.44 24.88
CA LEU A 11 -31.69 4.28 25.04
C LEU A 11 -30.19 4.67 25.04
N ALA A 12 -29.83 5.79 24.38
CA ALA A 12 -28.47 6.33 24.38
C ALA A 12 -28.04 6.95 25.73
N ALA A 13 -28.98 7.41 26.51
CA ALA A 13 -28.69 8.02 27.80
C ALA A 13 -28.38 7.03 28.93
N ILE A 14 -28.58 5.73 28.70
CA ILE A 14 -28.38 4.67 29.72
C ILE A 14 -26.97 4.01 29.59
N LEU A 15 -26.26 4.19 28.47
CA LEU A 15 -24.98 3.54 28.22
C LEU A 15 -23.75 4.45 28.41
N GLY A 16 -23.91 5.71 28.81
CA GLY A 16 -22.78 6.61 29.13
C GLY A 16 -21.85 6.90 27.92
N THR A 17 -22.31 6.69 26.70
CA THR A 17 -21.56 7.04 25.49
C THR A 17 -21.60 8.52 25.22
N THR A 18 -20.45 9.13 25.00
CA THR A 18 -20.35 10.56 24.64
C THR A 18 -20.83 10.78 23.19
N ALA A 19 -21.19 12.03 22.86
CA ALA A 19 -21.60 12.37 21.49
C ALA A 19 -20.53 12.00 20.43
N ASN A 20 -19.25 11.96 20.83
CA ASN A 20 -18.14 11.56 19.98
C ASN A 20 -18.16 10.05 19.67
N ASP A 21 -18.54 9.20 20.67
CA ASP A 21 -18.65 7.74 20.43
C ASP A 21 -19.80 7.41 19.47
N ALA A 22 -20.88 8.20 19.51
CA ALA A 22 -22.00 8.06 18.60
C ALA A 22 -21.66 8.53 17.17
N LEU A 23 -20.80 9.54 17.02
CA LEU A 23 -20.30 10.01 15.72
C LEU A 23 -19.30 9.01 15.12
N ALA A 24 -18.40 8.44 15.93
CA ALA A 24 -17.48 7.39 15.52
C ALA A 24 -18.22 6.15 15.01
N LEU A 25 -19.29 5.73 15.69
CA LEU A 25 -20.15 4.63 15.27
C LEU A 25 -20.96 4.94 13.98
N GLN A 26 -21.24 6.20 13.68
CA GLN A 26 -22.00 6.60 12.49
C GLN A 26 -21.14 6.66 11.20
N VAL A 27 -19.81 6.78 11.33
CA VAL A 27 -18.88 6.81 10.20
C VAL A 27 -18.66 5.42 9.58
N TYR A 28 -18.98 4.34 10.29
CA TYR A 28 -18.69 2.95 9.92
C TYR A 28 -19.90 2.09 9.56
N SER A 29 -21.06 2.67 9.17
CA SER A 29 -22.19 1.86 8.71
C SER A 29 -22.03 1.41 7.23
N ARG A 30 -20.95 0.73 6.90
CA ARG A 30 -20.96 -0.23 5.79
C ARG A 30 -21.82 -1.42 6.23
N GLY A 31 -22.51 -2.06 5.27
CA GLY A 31 -23.17 -3.36 5.50
C GLY A 31 -22.21 -4.35 6.15
N PRO A 32 -22.65 -5.57 6.49
CA PRO A 32 -21.83 -6.51 7.22
C PRO A 32 -20.49 -6.70 6.50
N LEU A 33 -19.42 -6.18 7.09
CA LEU A 33 -18.06 -6.43 6.63
C LEU A 33 -17.73 -7.87 7.02
N LEU A 34 -17.13 -8.63 6.12
CA LEU A 34 -16.67 -9.98 6.41
C LEU A 34 -15.26 -9.96 7.04
N ASN A 35 -14.49 -8.90 6.81
CA ASN A 35 -13.21 -8.71 7.48
C ASN A 35 -13.38 -8.54 8.99
N ASP A 36 -12.50 -9.16 9.76
CA ASP A 36 -12.44 -8.97 11.21
C ASP A 36 -12.03 -7.54 11.57
N PRO A 37 -12.82 -6.80 12.40
CA PRO A 37 -12.53 -5.41 12.73
C PRO A 37 -11.18 -5.18 13.43
N GLN A 38 -10.67 -6.17 14.21
CA GLN A 38 -9.36 -6.04 14.86
C GLN A 38 -8.24 -6.19 13.83
N ARG A 39 -8.44 -7.01 12.81
CA ARG A 39 -7.51 -7.15 11.68
C ARG A 39 -7.50 -5.89 10.82
N GLU A 40 -8.66 -5.27 10.58
CA GLU A 40 -8.76 -3.98 9.88
C GLU A 40 -8.07 -2.85 10.66
N GLU A 41 -8.24 -2.81 11.98
CA GLU A 41 -7.53 -1.84 12.82
C GLU A 41 -6.00 -2.05 12.76
N ALA A 42 -5.55 -3.31 12.76
CA ALA A 42 -4.13 -3.64 12.58
C ALA A 42 -3.62 -3.27 11.18
N PHE A 43 -4.45 -3.43 10.14
CA PHE A 43 -4.11 -3.02 8.78
C PHE A 43 -3.85 -1.51 8.68
N MET A 44 -4.65 -0.70 9.35
CA MET A 44 -4.43 0.75 9.40
C MET A 44 -3.09 1.15 10.04
N ASP A 45 -2.48 0.29 10.87
CA ASP A 45 -1.17 0.53 11.46
C ASP A 45 0.00 0.31 10.48
N TRP A 46 -0.21 -0.44 9.39
CA TRP A 46 0.88 -0.86 8.50
C TRP A 46 1.41 0.26 7.59
N GLY A 47 0.56 1.09 7.05
CA GLY A 47 0.88 2.30 6.29
C GLY A 47 1.47 2.07 4.90
N LEU A 48 2.41 1.14 4.73
CA LEU A 48 3.12 0.90 3.48
C LEU A 48 3.18 -0.59 3.14
N GLY A 49 2.76 -0.94 1.93
CA GLY A 49 2.88 -2.25 1.33
C GLY A 49 3.69 -2.25 0.02
N MET A 50 4.19 -3.42 -0.36
CA MET A 50 4.81 -3.66 -1.66
C MET A 50 3.93 -4.61 -2.47
N PHE A 51 3.55 -4.19 -3.67
CA PHE A 51 2.89 -5.03 -4.65
C PHE A 51 3.92 -5.64 -5.59
N VAL A 52 3.77 -6.90 -5.97
CA VAL A 52 4.69 -7.56 -6.93
C VAL A 52 3.86 -8.15 -8.04
N HIS A 53 3.95 -7.53 -9.22
CA HIS A 53 3.35 -8.08 -10.44
C HIS A 53 4.41 -8.82 -11.25
N TRP A 54 4.26 -10.13 -11.34
CA TRP A 54 5.21 -10.98 -12.05
C TRP A 54 4.55 -12.25 -12.58
N SER A 55 4.80 -12.57 -13.83
CA SER A 55 4.31 -13.76 -14.50
C SER A 55 5.27 -14.15 -15.64
N LEU A 56 5.01 -15.28 -16.30
CA LEU A 56 5.85 -15.81 -17.38
C LEU A 56 6.00 -14.83 -18.55
N ASP A 57 5.03 -13.95 -18.78
CA ASP A 57 5.02 -12.98 -19.88
C ASP A 57 5.84 -11.72 -19.59
N SER A 58 6.48 -11.62 -18.43
CA SER A 58 7.60 -10.71 -18.18
C SER A 58 8.73 -10.88 -19.21
N GLN A 59 8.89 -12.11 -19.76
CA GLN A 59 9.83 -12.39 -20.85
C GLN A 59 9.57 -11.54 -22.11
N LEU A 60 8.32 -11.18 -22.37
CA LEU A 60 7.91 -10.36 -23.50
C LEU A 60 7.79 -8.86 -23.12
N GLY A 61 7.68 -8.55 -21.83
CA GLY A 61 7.35 -7.21 -21.37
C GLY A 61 5.96 -6.77 -21.82
N SER A 62 5.02 -7.73 -21.94
CA SER A 62 3.64 -7.45 -22.32
C SER A 62 2.87 -6.73 -21.22
N VAL A 63 1.72 -6.15 -21.56
CA VAL A 63 0.82 -5.59 -20.54
C VAL A 63 0.10 -6.75 -19.86
N ILE A 64 0.48 -7.08 -18.62
CA ILE A 64 0.00 -8.26 -17.88
C ILE A 64 -1.53 -8.35 -17.85
N SER A 65 -2.23 -7.21 -17.73
CA SER A 65 -3.70 -7.15 -17.68
C SER A 65 -4.39 -7.42 -19.02
N HIS A 66 -3.66 -7.43 -20.13
CA HIS A 66 -4.22 -7.53 -21.48
C HIS A 66 -3.45 -8.47 -22.40
N SER A 67 -2.61 -9.32 -21.85
CA SER A 67 -1.61 -10.11 -22.58
C SER A 67 -2.15 -10.97 -23.73
N MET A 68 -3.43 -11.36 -23.68
CA MET A 68 -4.10 -12.17 -24.72
C MET A 68 -5.41 -11.56 -25.24
N VAL A 69 -5.82 -10.38 -24.79
CA VAL A 69 -7.08 -9.76 -25.23
C VAL A 69 -7.01 -9.43 -26.71
N GLY A 70 -7.97 -9.97 -27.49
CA GLY A 70 -8.00 -9.79 -28.94
C GLY A 70 -6.92 -10.55 -29.72
N ALA A 71 -6.25 -11.50 -29.09
CA ALA A 71 -5.22 -12.31 -29.71
C ALA A 71 -5.80 -13.36 -30.69
N SER A 72 -5.01 -13.74 -31.70
CA SER A 72 -5.33 -14.87 -32.57
C SER A 72 -5.08 -16.20 -31.88
N ASP A 73 -5.70 -17.27 -32.37
CA ASP A 73 -5.47 -18.63 -31.87
C ASP A 73 -3.98 -19.03 -31.94
N ASP A 74 -3.27 -18.66 -33.00
CA ASP A 74 -1.84 -18.90 -33.13
C ASP A 74 -1.04 -18.21 -31.99
N TYR A 75 -1.37 -16.96 -31.68
CA TYR A 75 -0.72 -16.26 -30.56
C TYR A 75 -1.02 -16.92 -29.23
N VAL A 76 -2.27 -17.27 -28.95
CA VAL A 76 -2.67 -17.95 -27.69
C VAL A 76 -1.97 -19.29 -27.58
N ASN A 77 -1.95 -20.10 -28.66
CA ASN A 77 -1.27 -21.39 -28.67
C ASN A 77 0.23 -21.27 -28.38
N ARG A 78 0.93 -20.29 -28.97
CA ARG A 78 2.35 -20.04 -28.68
C ARG A 78 2.55 -19.53 -27.27
N TYR A 79 1.68 -18.67 -26.77
CA TYR A 79 1.74 -18.14 -25.41
C TYR A 79 1.66 -19.28 -24.38
N VAL A 80 0.74 -20.23 -24.58
CA VAL A 80 0.53 -21.35 -23.63
C VAL A 80 1.59 -22.44 -23.80
N ASN A 81 1.99 -22.75 -25.04
CA ASN A 81 2.79 -23.95 -25.31
C ASN A 81 4.29 -23.67 -25.50
N GLU A 82 4.69 -22.43 -25.83
CA GLU A 82 6.10 -22.11 -26.09
C GLU A 82 6.70 -21.25 -24.97
N LEU A 83 5.96 -20.25 -24.48
CA LEU A 83 6.48 -19.32 -23.50
C LEU A 83 6.90 -19.98 -22.16
N PRO A 84 6.16 -20.97 -21.63
CA PRO A 84 6.62 -21.71 -20.44
C PRO A 84 7.93 -22.44 -20.62
N LYS A 85 8.26 -22.91 -21.83
CA LYS A 85 9.48 -23.67 -22.10
C LYS A 85 10.77 -22.86 -21.91
N THR A 86 10.67 -21.55 -21.91
CA THR A 86 11.79 -20.62 -21.74
C THR A 86 11.76 -19.86 -20.42
N PHE A 87 10.67 -19.95 -19.65
CA PHE A 87 10.57 -19.27 -18.37
C PHE A 87 11.41 -19.94 -17.29
N ASN A 88 12.54 -19.36 -17.01
CA ASN A 88 13.52 -19.88 -16.03
C ASN A 88 14.09 -18.74 -15.18
N PRO A 89 13.37 -18.29 -14.13
CA PRO A 89 13.80 -17.19 -13.26
C PRO A 89 14.92 -17.62 -12.30
N ARG A 90 16.06 -18.00 -12.85
CA ARG A 90 17.22 -18.57 -12.13
C ARG A 90 17.88 -17.64 -11.10
N ASN A 91 17.59 -16.35 -11.14
CA ASN A 91 18.09 -15.35 -10.20
C ASN A 91 17.01 -14.90 -9.18
N TYR A 92 15.88 -15.60 -9.13
CA TYR A 92 14.85 -15.32 -8.16
C TYR A 92 15.39 -15.58 -6.75
N ASP A 93 15.46 -14.52 -5.98
CA ASP A 93 15.85 -14.49 -4.58
C ASP A 93 14.80 -13.73 -3.78
N PRO A 94 13.85 -14.44 -3.15
CA PRO A 94 12.80 -13.78 -2.39
C PRO A 94 13.34 -13.08 -1.13
N ASP A 95 14.45 -13.53 -0.54
CA ASP A 95 15.05 -12.86 0.60
C ASP A 95 15.59 -11.48 0.21
N ALA A 96 16.20 -11.33 -0.98
CA ALA A 96 16.62 -10.03 -1.49
C ALA A 96 15.43 -9.07 -1.70
N TRP A 97 14.27 -9.58 -2.11
CA TRP A 97 13.06 -8.76 -2.18
C TRP A 97 12.60 -8.29 -0.79
N MET A 98 12.66 -9.18 0.21
CA MET A 98 12.26 -8.86 1.58
C MET A 98 13.23 -7.89 2.25
N GLU A 99 14.52 -7.97 1.97
CA GLU A 99 15.52 -7.07 2.50
C GLU A 99 15.27 -5.62 2.09
N ILE A 100 15.04 -5.35 0.81
CA ILE A 100 14.74 -3.99 0.35
C ILE A 100 13.36 -3.51 0.83
N ALA A 101 12.35 -4.40 0.86
CA ALA A 101 11.04 -4.09 1.40
C ALA A 101 11.13 -3.68 2.88
N LYS A 102 11.80 -4.49 3.70
CA LYS A 102 11.99 -4.23 5.13
C LYS A 102 12.76 -2.94 5.40
N LEU A 103 13.84 -2.71 4.64
CA LEU A 103 14.62 -1.48 4.73
C LEU A 103 13.77 -0.24 4.42
N ALA A 104 12.87 -0.33 3.43
CA ALA A 104 11.93 0.73 3.07
C ALA A 104 10.75 0.88 4.05
N GLY A 105 10.64 0.04 5.07
CA GLY A 105 9.56 0.10 6.06
C GLY A 105 8.26 -0.57 5.62
N VAL A 106 8.29 -1.39 4.56
CA VAL A 106 7.14 -2.19 4.11
C VAL A 106 6.70 -3.16 5.20
N LYS A 107 5.40 -3.25 5.45
CA LYS A 107 4.80 -4.13 6.46
C LYS A 107 4.12 -5.35 5.87
N TYR A 108 3.62 -5.26 4.66
CA TYR A 108 2.98 -6.37 3.96
C TYR A 108 3.38 -6.36 2.48
N MET A 109 3.39 -7.53 1.88
CA MET A 109 3.67 -7.67 0.45
C MET A 109 2.54 -8.45 -0.19
N VAL A 110 2.10 -8.03 -1.37
CA VAL A 110 1.06 -8.70 -2.15
C VAL A 110 1.68 -9.19 -3.46
N PHE A 111 1.65 -10.51 -3.67
CA PHE A 111 2.26 -11.16 -4.83
C PHE A 111 1.20 -11.71 -5.79
N THR A 112 1.38 -11.52 -7.10
CA THR A 112 0.49 -12.10 -8.13
C THR A 112 0.68 -13.61 -8.21
N THR A 113 -0.10 -14.36 -7.46
CA THR A 113 -0.10 -15.83 -7.52
C THR A 113 -0.62 -16.33 -8.87
N LYS A 114 -1.71 -15.74 -9.37
CA LYS A 114 -2.26 -15.89 -10.72
C LYS A 114 -2.82 -14.55 -11.18
N HIS A 115 -2.39 -14.08 -12.37
CA HIS A 115 -3.00 -12.94 -13.05
C HIS A 115 -4.04 -13.42 -14.08
N HIS A 116 -4.69 -12.51 -14.81
CA HIS A 116 -5.72 -12.82 -15.81
C HIS A 116 -5.27 -13.81 -16.91
N ASN A 117 -3.96 -13.90 -17.17
CA ASN A 117 -3.41 -14.83 -18.14
C ASN A 117 -3.59 -16.31 -17.76
N GLY A 118 -3.97 -16.61 -16.50
CA GLY A 118 -4.20 -17.97 -16.01
C GLY A 118 -2.95 -18.75 -15.62
N PHE A 119 -1.76 -18.17 -15.76
CA PHE A 119 -0.52 -18.84 -15.35
C PHE A 119 -0.37 -18.85 -13.84
N CYS A 120 -0.23 -20.05 -13.26
CA CYS A 120 -0.12 -20.24 -11.82
C CYS A 120 1.37 -20.29 -11.39
N MET A 121 1.73 -19.39 -10.45
CA MET A 121 3.10 -19.28 -9.95
C MET A 121 3.41 -20.26 -8.79
N TRP A 122 2.56 -21.28 -8.60
CA TRP A 122 2.69 -22.33 -7.56
C TRP A 122 2.46 -23.73 -8.12
N ASP A 123 2.75 -24.75 -7.32
CA ASP A 123 2.51 -26.18 -7.62
C ASP A 123 1.00 -26.50 -7.56
N THR A 124 0.23 -26.00 -8.53
CA THR A 124 -1.20 -26.30 -8.65
C THR A 124 -1.45 -27.66 -9.29
N LYS A 125 -2.54 -28.31 -8.90
CA LYS A 125 -3.06 -29.52 -9.53
C LYS A 125 -4.27 -29.24 -10.44
N THR A 126 -4.68 -27.96 -10.55
CA THR A 126 -5.86 -27.57 -11.32
C THR A 126 -5.57 -27.34 -12.81
N THR A 127 -4.31 -27.09 -13.17
CA THR A 127 -3.88 -26.85 -14.55
C THR A 127 -2.39 -27.18 -14.75
N ASP A 128 -2.02 -27.61 -15.95
CA ASP A 128 -0.62 -27.76 -16.36
C ASP A 128 0.06 -26.42 -16.72
N PHE A 129 -0.73 -25.34 -16.84
CA PHE A 129 -0.21 -24.01 -17.15
C PHE A 129 0.29 -23.34 -15.84
N ASN A 130 1.41 -23.86 -15.33
CA ASN A 130 1.97 -23.46 -14.04
C ASN A 130 3.50 -23.50 -14.04
N ILE A 131 4.11 -22.93 -13.00
CA ILE A 131 5.56 -22.80 -12.83
C ILE A 131 6.30 -24.15 -12.79
N MET A 132 5.66 -25.22 -12.32
CA MET A 132 6.28 -26.54 -12.20
C MET A 132 6.54 -27.17 -13.59
N ASN A 133 5.81 -26.76 -14.61
CA ASN A 133 5.95 -27.20 -16.00
C ASN A 133 6.83 -26.24 -16.83
N THR A 134 7.76 -25.56 -16.18
CA THR A 134 8.78 -24.70 -16.78
C THR A 134 10.18 -25.24 -16.48
N PRO A 135 11.24 -24.76 -17.15
CA PRO A 135 12.61 -25.13 -16.79
C PRO A 135 13.02 -24.77 -15.35
N TYR A 136 12.33 -23.83 -14.70
CA TYR A 136 12.57 -23.49 -13.31
C TYR A 136 12.07 -24.58 -12.36
N ALA A 137 10.87 -25.12 -12.59
CA ALA A 137 10.27 -26.26 -11.90
C ALA A 137 10.35 -26.20 -10.34
N GLN A 138 10.17 -25.01 -9.78
CA GLN A 138 10.11 -24.79 -8.33
C GLN A 138 8.94 -23.86 -7.99
N ASP A 139 8.31 -24.12 -6.86
CA ASP A 139 7.17 -23.34 -6.37
C ASP A 139 7.63 -21.95 -5.89
N ILE A 140 7.33 -20.92 -6.69
CA ILE A 140 7.68 -19.52 -6.40
C ILE A 140 6.88 -18.99 -5.23
N VAL A 141 5.58 -19.34 -5.13
CA VAL A 141 4.72 -18.91 -4.04
C VAL A 141 5.20 -19.46 -2.71
N ARG A 142 5.65 -20.72 -2.66
CA ARG A 142 6.24 -21.31 -1.45
C ARG A 142 7.45 -20.52 -0.98
N ALA A 143 8.41 -20.29 -1.89
CA ALA A 143 9.62 -19.54 -1.55
C ALA A 143 9.31 -18.11 -1.11
N TYR A 144 8.35 -17.45 -1.75
CA TYR A 144 7.87 -16.11 -1.38
C TYR A 144 7.27 -16.08 0.04
N VAL A 145 6.34 -16.98 0.34
CA VAL A 145 5.68 -17.06 1.65
C VAL A 145 6.68 -17.32 2.77
N ASP A 146 7.61 -18.27 2.54
CA ASP A 146 8.64 -18.60 3.53
C ASP A 146 9.57 -17.42 3.78
N ALA A 147 9.94 -16.65 2.75
CA ALA A 147 10.73 -15.43 2.90
C ALA A 147 9.98 -14.33 3.66
N CYS A 148 8.72 -14.07 3.33
CA CYS A 148 7.89 -13.11 4.08
C CYS A 148 7.93 -13.41 5.58
N ARG A 149 7.73 -14.67 5.97
CA ARG A 149 7.73 -15.09 7.37
C ARG A 149 9.11 -14.93 8.03
N ARG A 150 10.19 -15.34 7.35
CA ARG A 150 11.56 -15.15 7.88
C ARG A 150 11.86 -13.69 8.17
N HIS A 151 11.37 -12.77 7.33
CA HIS A 151 11.63 -11.33 7.46
C HIS A 151 10.58 -10.57 8.27
N GLY A 152 9.49 -11.23 8.71
CA GLY A 152 8.42 -10.62 9.49
C GLY A 152 7.56 -9.64 8.65
N ILE A 153 7.45 -9.89 7.35
CA ILE A 153 6.57 -9.18 6.42
C ILE A 153 5.27 -9.98 6.30
N LYS A 154 4.12 -9.28 6.35
CA LYS A 154 2.80 -9.89 6.22
C LYS A 154 2.61 -10.46 4.81
N VAL A 155 2.08 -11.69 4.76
CA VAL A 155 1.89 -12.43 3.50
C VAL A 155 0.60 -11.99 2.82
N GLY A 156 0.70 -11.49 1.59
CA GLY A 156 -0.45 -11.15 0.77
C GLY A 156 -0.44 -11.87 -0.58
N PHE A 157 -1.61 -12.30 -1.03
CA PHE A 157 -1.82 -12.85 -2.35
C PHE A 157 -2.68 -11.93 -3.20
N TYR A 158 -2.25 -11.65 -4.42
CA TYR A 158 -3.13 -11.19 -5.48
C TYR A 158 -3.64 -12.40 -6.23
N PHE A 159 -4.91 -12.44 -6.46
CA PHE A 159 -5.56 -13.49 -7.24
C PHE A 159 -6.57 -12.89 -8.22
N SER A 160 -6.43 -13.24 -9.52
CA SER A 160 -7.44 -12.90 -10.52
C SER A 160 -8.51 -13.99 -10.57
N PRO A 161 -9.76 -13.66 -10.31
CA PRO A 161 -10.89 -14.55 -10.60
C PRO A 161 -11.16 -14.74 -12.10
N GLU A 162 -10.70 -13.79 -12.94
CA GLU A 162 -10.74 -13.94 -14.40
C GLU A 162 -9.58 -14.82 -14.86
N ASP A 163 -9.79 -15.63 -15.90
CA ASP A 163 -8.79 -16.53 -16.44
C ASP A 163 -8.94 -16.62 -17.95
N PHE A 164 -7.98 -16.07 -18.68
CA PHE A 164 -8.01 -16.01 -20.15
C PHE A 164 -7.90 -17.37 -20.79
N ILE A 165 -7.13 -18.29 -20.20
CA ILE A 165 -6.98 -19.66 -20.73
C ILE A 165 -8.20 -20.49 -20.45
N PHE A 166 -8.83 -20.31 -19.28
CA PHE A 166 -10.12 -20.93 -19.01
C PHE A 166 -11.18 -20.46 -20.00
N GLN A 167 -11.23 -19.14 -20.29
CA GLN A 167 -12.16 -18.60 -21.29
C GLN A 167 -11.91 -19.23 -22.67
N TYR A 168 -10.66 -19.25 -23.13
CA TYR A 168 -10.27 -19.80 -24.43
C TYR A 168 -10.63 -21.28 -24.57
N ASN A 169 -10.29 -22.10 -23.57
CA ASN A 169 -10.54 -23.54 -23.56
C ASN A 169 -12.05 -23.86 -23.55
N ASN A 170 -12.89 -22.96 -23.08
CA ASN A 170 -14.35 -23.08 -23.11
C ASN A 170 -15.02 -22.39 -24.31
N GLY A 171 -14.23 -22.04 -25.34
CA GLY A 171 -14.73 -21.43 -26.59
C GLY A 171 -15.29 -20.03 -26.44
N LEU A 172 -14.86 -19.31 -25.40
CA LEU A 172 -15.27 -17.93 -25.11
C LEU A 172 -14.23 -16.95 -25.66
N ASP A 173 -14.70 -15.76 -26.05
CA ASP A 173 -13.79 -14.66 -26.39
C ASP A 173 -12.91 -14.29 -25.18
N ILE A 174 -11.61 -14.19 -25.41
CA ILE A 174 -10.67 -13.67 -24.41
C ILE A 174 -10.88 -12.17 -24.29
N ARG A 175 -11.39 -11.74 -23.14
CA ARG A 175 -11.57 -10.32 -22.82
C ARG A 175 -11.62 -10.10 -21.32
N ARG A 176 -11.17 -8.93 -20.91
CA ARG A 176 -11.51 -8.40 -19.60
C ARG A 176 -12.98 -7.94 -19.64
N SER A 177 -13.88 -8.85 -19.42
CA SER A 177 -15.25 -8.46 -19.17
C SER A 177 -15.46 -8.48 -17.67
N ALA A 178 -15.71 -7.30 -17.17
CA ALA A 178 -16.38 -7.16 -15.92
C ALA A 178 -17.55 -8.13 -15.86
N GLY A 179 -17.41 -9.22 -15.11
CA GLY A 179 -18.54 -10.02 -14.77
C GLY A 179 -18.69 -11.39 -15.43
N ARG A 180 -17.64 -12.01 -15.98
CA ARG A 180 -17.76 -13.40 -16.44
C ARG A 180 -18.20 -14.36 -15.33
N MET A 181 -17.74 -14.15 -14.09
CA MET A 181 -18.27 -14.91 -12.93
C MET A 181 -19.71 -14.51 -12.60
N SER A 182 -20.06 -13.22 -12.69
CA SER A 182 -21.42 -12.72 -12.47
C SER A 182 -22.37 -13.06 -13.63
N ASP A 183 -21.85 -13.36 -14.83
CA ASP A 183 -22.64 -13.82 -15.99
C ASP A 183 -23.07 -15.30 -15.85
N GLY A 184 -22.89 -15.92 -14.70
CA GLY A 184 -23.34 -17.28 -14.41
C GLY A 184 -22.37 -18.38 -14.86
N LEU A 185 -21.09 -18.05 -15.11
CA LEU A 185 -20.07 -19.05 -15.40
C LEU A 185 -19.67 -19.76 -14.09
N THR A 186 -20.54 -20.66 -13.60
CA THR A 186 -20.36 -21.37 -12.34
C THR A 186 -19.09 -22.22 -12.33
N GLU A 187 -18.71 -22.80 -13.48
CA GLU A 187 -17.52 -23.62 -13.66
C GLU A 187 -16.23 -22.81 -13.39
N LEU A 188 -16.18 -21.53 -13.76
CA LEU A 188 -15.05 -20.67 -13.44
C LEU A 188 -15.00 -20.37 -11.92
N GLY A 189 -16.17 -20.22 -11.30
CA GLY A 189 -16.27 -20.06 -9.85
C GLY A 189 -15.72 -21.27 -9.10
N ASP A 190 -16.11 -22.47 -9.51
CA ASP A 190 -15.64 -23.72 -8.91
C ASP A 190 -14.13 -23.96 -9.18
N TYR A 191 -13.65 -23.64 -10.37
CA TYR A 191 -12.23 -23.67 -10.71
C TYR A 191 -11.41 -22.73 -9.81
N ASN A 192 -11.88 -21.49 -9.63
CA ASN A 192 -11.23 -20.52 -8.74
C ASN A 192 -11.20 -21.00 -7.29
N LYS A 193 -12.30 -21.61 -6.78
CA LYS A 193 -12.33 -22.17 -5.43
C LYS A 193 -11.32 -23.29 -5.23
N GLN A 194 -11.15 -24.20 -6.20
CA GLN A 194 -10.12 -25.25 -6.13
C GLN A 194 -8.71 -24.65 -6.03
N GLN A 195 -8.41 -23.59 -6.78
CA GLN A 195 -7.14 -22.89 -6.70
C GLN A 195 -6.94 -22.17 -5.37
N LEU A 196 -7.99 -21.54 -4.85
CA LEU A 196 -7.97 -20.90 -3.53
C LEU A 196 -7.83 -21.94 -2.40
N ASP A 197 -8.44 -23.11 -2.51
CA ASP A 197 -8.21 -24.22 -1.57
C ASP A 197 -6.71 -24.54 -1.47
N GLU A 198 -6.02 -24.71 -2.60
CA GLU A 198 -4.59 -24.95 -2.60
C GLU A 198 -3.80 -23.82 -1.94
N LEU A 199 -4.09 -22.55 -2.32
CA LEU A 199 -3.37 -21.38 -1.82
C LEU A 199 -3.60 -21.12 -0.32
N PHE A 200 -4.79 -21.40 0.19
CA PHE A 200 -5.15 -21.10 1.58
C PHE A 200 -5.03 -22.30 2.54
N THR A 201 -4.73 -23.50 2.02
CA THR A 201 -4.49 -24.67 2.87
C THR A 201 -3.04 -25.13 2.87
N ASN A 202 -2.31 -24.92 1.76
CA ASN A 202 -0.96 -25.47 1.61
C ASN A 202 0.15 -24.51 2.08
N TYR A 203 -0.12 -23.20 2.21
CA TYR A 203 0.88 -22.19 2.48
C TYR A 203 0.81 -21.57 3.89
N GLY A 204 -0.03 -22.14 4.79
CA GLY A 204 -0.28 -21.63 6.14
C GLY A 204 -1.07 -20.32 6.13
N ASP A 205 -0.97 -19.55 7.21
CA ASP A 205 -1.76 -18.32 7.38
C ASP A 205 -1.39 -17.25 6.37
N ILE A 206 -2.39 -16.68 5.71
CA ILE A 206 -2.28 -15.59 4.73
C ILE A 206 -2.91 -14.35 5.37
N ASP A 207 -2.14 -13.25 5.43
CA ASP A 207 -2.61 -12.03 6.09
C ASP A 207 -3.56 -11.21 5.22
N VAL A 208 -3.37 -11.22 3.88
CA VAL A 208 -4.11 -10.37 2.93
C VAL A 208 -4.40 -11.13 1.65
N VAL A 209 -5.61 -10.95 1.10
CA VAL A 209 -5.90 -11.27 -0.29
C VAL A 209 -6.46 -10.06 -1.04
N PHE A 210 -5.95 -9.85 -2.25
CA PHE A 210 -6.36 -8.81 -3.17
C PHE A 210 -6.97 -9.48 -4.42
N PHE A 211 -8.27 -9.37 -4.59
CA PHE A 211 -8.95 -9.88 -5.78
C PHE A 211 -8.98 -8.82 -6.88
N ASP A 212 -8.58 -9.19 -8.10
CA ASP A 212 -8.67 -8.30 -9.26
C ASP A 212 -9.69 -8.80 -10.26
N GLY A 213 -10.91 -8.34 -10.11
CA GLY A 213 -12.04 -8.72 -10.96
C GLY A 213 -13.36 -8.17 -10.45
N ARG A 214 -14.46 -8.74 -10.91
CA ARG A 214 -15.83 -8.43 -10.46
C ARG A 214 -16.56 -9.71 -10.07
N GLY A 215 -17.69 -9.60 -9.33
CA GLY A 215 -18.48 -10.74 -8.90
C GLY A 215 -17.78 -11.59 -7.85
N MET A 216 -17.09 -10.94 -6.90
CA MET A 216 -16.17 -11.61 -5.97
C MET A 216 -16.78 -11.95 -4.63
N GLU A 217 -18.03 -11.57 -4.37
CA GLU A 217 -18.67 -11.76 -3.04
C GLU A 217 -18.65 -13.22 -2.60
N ALA A 218 -18.90 -14.16 -3.53
CA ALA A 218 -18.86 -15.59 -3.22
C ALA A 218 -17.44 -16.09 -2.90
N LEU A 219 -16.41 -15.53 -3.56
CA LEU A 219 -15.01 -15.88 -3.26
C LEU A 219 -14.53 -15.23 -1.97
N THR A 220 -14.97 -14.01 -1.68
CA THR A 220 -14.66 -13.31 -0.43
C THR A 220 -15.21 -14.09 0.77
N GLN A 221 -16.49 -14.49 0.72
CA GLN A 221 -17.08 -15.34 1.75
C GLN A 221 -16.34 -16.69 1.88
N TYR A 222 -15.89 -17.25 0.75
CA TYR A 222 -15.15 -18.50 0.74
C TYR A 222 -13.78 -18.37 1.44
N ILE A 223 -13.06 -17.27 1.24
CA ILE A 223 -11.81 -17.00 1.96
C ILE A 223 -12.03 -16.95 3.47
N HIS A 224 -13.08 -16.26 3.93
CA HIS A 224 -13.37 -16.19 5.37
C HIS A 224 -13.83 -17.54 5.97
N GLN A 225 -14.31 -18.47 5.14
CA GLN A 225 -14.54 -19.85 5.57
C GLN A 225 -13.22 -20.63 5.73
N LEU A 226 -12.25 -20.40 4.84
CA LEU A 226 -10.93 -21.06 4.89
C LEU A 226 -10.03 -20.44 5.97
N GLN A 227 -9.93 -19.13 5.99
CA GLN A 227 -9.09 -18.36 6.93
C GLN A 227 -9.82 -17.08 7.39
N PRO A 228 -10.55 -17.13 8.51
CA PRO A 228 -11.37 -16.00 8.99
C PRO A 228 -10.57 -14.72 9.28
N GLU A 229 -9.28 -14.85 9.60
CA GLU A 229 -8.40 -13.71 9.91
C GLU A 229 -7.72 -13.09 8.68
N CYS A 230 -7.88 -13.68 7.49
CA CYS A 230 -7.34 -13.11 6.28
C CYS A 230 -8.13 -11.86 5.87
N LEU A 231 -7.44 -10.74 5.65
CA LEU A 231 -8.07 -9.52 5.16
C LEU A 231 -8.29 -9.59 3.64
N VAL A 232 -9.50 -9.37 3.21
CA VAL A 232 -9.82 -9.16 1.80
C VAL A 232 -9.78 -7.65 1.52
N THR A 233 -8.74 -7.18 0.84
CA THR A 233 -8.60 -5.75 0.55
C THR A 233 -9.45 -5.36 -0.65
N ARG A 234 -9.05 -5.67 -1.90
CA ARG A 234 -9.96 -5.47 -3.04
C ARG A 234 -11.01 -6.58 -3.04
N GLY A 235 -12.25 -6.19 -2.83
CA GLY A 235 -13.41 -7.06 -2.61
C GLY A 235 -14.26 -6.57 -1.44
N GLU A 236 -13.64 -6.12 -0.35
CA GLU A 236 -14.35 -5.58 0.82
C GLU A 236 -13.94 -4.15 1.18
N MET A 237 -12.67 -3.78 0.96
CA MET A 237 -12.18 -2.42 1.20
C MET A 237 -12.17 -1.60 -0.08
N GLU A 238 -12.19 -0.28 0.06
CA GLU A 238 -11.90 0.62 -1.06
C GLU A 238 -10.42 0.51 -1.44
N THR A 239 -10.16 0.25 -2.73
CA THR A 239 -8.80 0.12 -3.26
C THR A 239 -8.64 0.99 -4.54
N PRO A 240 -8.59 2.33 -4.41
CA PRO A 240 -8.32 3.20 -5.55
C PRO A 240 -7.03 2.80 -6.27
N GLU A 241 -7.09 2.74 -7.59
CA GLU A 241 -5.97 2.35 -8.44
C GLU A 241 -5.45 3.56 -9.23
N GLN A 242 -4.12 3.79 -9.19
CA GLN A 242 -3.41 4.89 -9.88
C GLN A 242 -3.95 6.29 -9.55
N LYS A 243 -4.64 6.44 -8.45
CA LYS A 243 -5.16 7.72 -7.97
C LYS A 243 -5.28 7.73 -6.45
N LEU A 244 -5.06 8.90 -5.87
CA LEU A 244 -5.42 9.15 -4.47
C LEU A 244 -6.83 9.73 -4.39
N PRO A 245 -7.63 9.35 -3.40
CA PRO A 245 -8.92 9.99 -3.14
C PRO A 245 -8.73 11.49 -2.87
N LYS A 246 -9.64 12.33 -3.32
CA LYS A 246 -9.62 13.76 -2.97
C LYS A 246 -9.84 13.96 -1.47
N GLU A 247 -10.84 13.26 -0.94
CA GLU A 247 -11.22 13.28 0.47
C GLU A 247 -10.89 11.93 1.12
N PRO A 248 -10.77 11.86 2.45
CA PRO A 248 -10.67 10.60 3.18
C PRO A 248 -11.80 9.64 2.82
N LEU A 249 -11.47 8.37 2.67
CA LEU A 249 -12.48 7.33 2.50
C LEU A 249 -12.90 6.79 3.87
N PRO A 250 -14.15 6.35 4.04
CA PRO A 250 -14.59 5.74 5.27
C PRO A 250 -13.95 4.36 5.48
N GLY A 251 -13.57 4.04 6.71
CA GLY A 251 -12.96 2.76 7.07
C GLY A 251 -11.53 2.57 6.56
N PRO A 252 -10.97 1.36 6.70
CA PRO A 252 -9.66 1.02 6.16
C PRO A 252 -9.70 0.98 4.63
N TRP A 253 -8.64 1.46 4.00
CA TRP A 253 -8.48 1.46 2.55
C TRP A 253 -7.01 1.47 2.14
N GLU A 254 -6.73 1.08 0.91
CA GLU A 254 -5.41 1.20 0.32
C GLU A 254 -5.47 1.75 -1.10
N SER A 255 -4.46 2.52 -1.51
CA SER A 255 -4.28 2.90 -2.91
C SER A 255 -3.08 2.20 -3.50
N CYS A 256 -3.26 1.58 -4.67
CA CYS A 256 -2.17 0.90 -5.36
C CYS A 256 -1.66 1.68 -6.57
N PHE A 257 -0.32 1.72 -6.71
CA PHE A 257 0.35 2.48 -7.77
C PHE A 257 1.52 1.69 -8.37
N THR A 258 1.70 1.85 -9.67
CA THR A 258 2.94 1.45 -10.34
C THR A 258 4.07 2.41 -10.01
N LEU A 259 5.30 1.92 -9.95
CA LEU A 259 6.49 2.79 -9.95
C LEU A 259 6.67 3.48 -11.29
N GLY A 260 6.56 2.74 -12.38
CA GLY A 260 6.63 3.20 -13.76
C GLY A 260 5.27 3.30 -14.42
N ASN A 261 5.22 2.96 -15.70
CA ASN A 261 4.00 3.02 -16.53
C ASN A 261 3.24 1.68 -16.56
N GLN A 262 3.85 0.58 -16.13
CA GLN A 262 3.30 -0.77 -16.18
C GLN A 262 3.35 -1.45 -14.82
N TRP A 263 2.45 -2.43 -14.61
CA TRP A 263 2.44 -3.26 -13.42
C TRP A 263 3.60 -4.25 -13.41
N GLN A 264 3.78 -5.04 -14.46
CA GLN A 264 4.93 -5.94 -14.55
C GLN A 264 6.12 -5.30 -15.27
N PHE A 265 7.23 -6.03 -15.33
CA PHE A 265 8.45 -5.66 -16.01
C PHE A 265 8.21 -5.16 -17.44
N LYS A 266 8.83 -4.05 -17.78
CA LYS A 266 8.88 -3.49 -19.11
C LYS A 266 10.33 -3.17 -19.47
N PRO A 267 10.86 -3.74 -20.58
CA PRO A 267 12.28 -3.66 -20.87
C PRO A 267 12.75 -2.25 -21.33
N THR A 268 11.81 -1.41 -21.81
CA THR A 268 12.15 -0.11 -22.40
C THR A 268 11.08 0.93 -22.13
N ASN A 269 11.44 2.21 -22.25
CA ASN A 269 10.52 3.36 -22.20
C ASN A 269 9.72 3.47 -20.89
N GLU A 270 10.29 3.03 -19.76
CA GLU A 270 9.71 3.25 -18.45
C GLU A 270 9.98 4.68 -17.96
N ASN A 271 8.95 5.30 -17.39
CA ASN A 271 9.03 6.59 -16.72
C ASN A 271 8.71 6.43 -15.24
N TYR A 272 9.74 6.24 -14.45
CA TYR A 272 9.59 5.99 -13.02
C TYR A 272 9.31 7.26 -12.23
N LYS A 273 8.38 7.16 -11.28
CA LYS A 273 8.18 8.17 -10.25
C LYS A 273 9.48 8.38 -9.46
N SER A 274 9.78 9.62 -9.10
CA SER A 274 10.92 9.91 -8.23
C SER A 274 10.65 9.48 -6.79
N GLY A 275 11.70 9.28 -6.00
CA GLY A 275 11.57 8.97 -4.58
C GLY A 275 10.79 10.05 -3.82
N GLY A 276 11.01 11.34 -4.15
CA GLY A 276 10.23 12.43 -3.56
C GLY A 276 8.74 12.39 -3.89
N GLN A 277 8.36 11.97 -5.11
CA GLN A 277 6.95 11.75 -5.45
C GLN A 277 6.35 10.60 -4.64
N LEU A 278 7.07 9.48 -4.47
CA LEU A 278 6.60 8.34 -3.67
C LEU A 278 6.43 8.71 -2.20
N ILE A 279 7.36 9.47 -1.64
CA ILE A 279 7.29 9.99 -0.26
C ILE A 279 6.06 10.88 -0.08
N ASN A 280 5.81 11.81 -1.00
CA ASN A 280 4.66 12.70 -0.90
C ASN A 280 3.33 11.94 -1.08
N MET A 281 3.29 10.93 -1.96
CA MET A 281 2.12 10.05 -2.11
C MET A 281 1.85 9.27 -0.81
N LEU A 282 2.90 8.74 -0.18
CA LEU A 282 2.79 8.03 1.11
C LEU A 282 2.23 8.96 2.20
N ILE A 283 2.78 10.17 2.31
CA ILE A 283 2.33 11.17 3.27
C ILE A 283 0.85 11.51 3.06
N GLU A 284 0.45 11.83 1.84
CA GLU A 284 -0.93 12.18 1.53
C GLU A 284 -1.88 11.01 1.81
N THR A 285 -1.48 9.78 1.46
CA THR A 285 -2.26 8.57 1.75
C THR A 285 -2.46 8.40 3.25
N ARG A 286 -1.39 8.55 4.04
CA ARG A 286 -1.47 8.40 5.51
C ARG A 286 -2.27 9.51 6.18
N ALA A 287 -2.12 10.75 5.73
CA ALA A 287 -2.92 11.88 6.22
C ALA A 287 -4.43 11.67 5.99
N LYS A 288 -4.80 10.94 4.93
CA LYS A 288 -6.18 10.57 4.60
C LYS A 288 -6.63 9.23 5.20
N GLY A 289 -5.79 8.56 5.98
CA GLY A 289 -6.12 7.32 6.71
C GLY A 289 -5.92 6.03 5.96
N GLY A 290 -5.37 6.04 4.75
CA GLY A 290 -5.15 4.84 3.93
C GLY A 290 -3.75 4.26 4.04
N ASN A 291 -3.55 3.09 3.44
CA ASN A 291 -2.26 2.48 3.17
C ASN A 291 -1.84 2.70 1.72
N LEU A 292 -0.54 2.88 1.48
CA LEU A 292 0.02 2.97 0.13
C LEU A 292 0.62 1.63 -0.27
N LEU A 293 0.16 1.06 -1.38
CA LEU A 293 0.65 -0.20 -1.95
C LEU A 293 1.42 0.12 -3.24
N ILE A 294 2.76 0.08 -3.19
CA ILE A 294 3.64 0.44 -4.32
C ILE A 294 4.12 -0.82 -5.03
N ASN A 295 3.91 -0.85 -6.33
CA ASN A 295 4.22 -2.01 -7.16
C ASN A 295 5.65 -2.04 -7.68
N VAL A 296 6.25 -3.22 -7.67
CA VAL A 296 7.43 -3.59 -8.43
C VAL A 296 7.10 -4.68 -9.45
N GLY A 297 7.82 -4.71 -10.56
CA GLY A 297 7.71 -5.75 -11.58
C GLY A 297 9.06 -6.43 -11.78
N PRO A 298 9.34 -7.59 -11.17
CA PRO A 298 10.57 -8.32 -11.41
C PRO A 298 10.77 -8.68 -12.89
N ASP A 299 12.01 -8.70 -13.32
CA ASP A 299 12.41 -9.09 -14.67
C ASP A 299 12.21 -10.61 -14.91
N PRO A 300 12.41 -11.13 -16.12
CA PRO A 300 12.25 -12.56 -16.43
C PRO A 300 13.17 -13.49 -15.63
N LEU A 301 14.22 -12.96 -15.03
CA LEU A 301 15.16 -13.72 -14.20
C LEU A 301 14.77 -13.71 -12.71
N GLY A 302 13.73 -12.97 -12.33
CA GLY A 302 13.24 -12.87 -10.95
C GLY A 302 13.86 -11.73 -10.13
N VAL A 303 14.57 -10.81 -10.77
CA VAL A 303 15.26 -9.70 -10.10
C VAL A 303 14.40 -8.42 -10.16
N ILE A 304 14.24 -7.72 -9.05
CA ILE A 304 13.66 -6.38 -9.07
C ILE A 304 14.60 -5.46 -9.87
N PRO A 305 14.11 -4.79 -10.93
CA PRO A 305 14.94 -3.93 -11.76
C PRO A 305 15.66 -2.84 -10.96
N PHE A 306 16.90 -2.55 -11.34
CA PHE A 306 17.77 -1.60 -10.64
C PHE A 306 17.11 -0.24 -10.36
N GLU A 307 16.37 0.33 -11.32
CA GLU A 307 15.70 1.62 -11.12
C GLU A 307 14.56 1.52 -10.09
N GLN A 308 13.88 0.38 -9.99
CA GLN A 308 12.84 0.15 -8.99
C GLN A 308 13.46 -0.04 -7.60
N ASP A 309 14.54 -0.83 -7.47
CA ASP A 309 15.32 -0.98 -6.23
C ASP A 309 15.80 0.37 -5.73
N ARG A 310 16.36 1.21 -6.59
CA ARG A 310 16.80 2.57 -6.21
C ARG A 310 15.68 3.42 -5.62
N ARG A 311 14.46 3.35 -6.15
CA ARG A 311 13.32 4.11 -5.60
C ARG A 311 12.96 3.65 -4.19
N PHE A 312 13.01 2.34 -3.95
CA PHE A 312 12.82 1.81 -2.60
C PHE A 312 13.95 2.21 -1.65
N ARG A 313 15.20 2.32 -2.11
CA ARG A 313 16.33 2.82 -1.29
C ARG A 313 16.21 4.31 -0.96
N GLU A 314 15.70 5.12 -1.87
CA GLU A 314 15.37 6.52 -1.58
C GLU A 314 14.28 6.61 -0.50
N LEU A 315 13.22 5.79 -0.63
CA LEU A 315 12.16 5.69 0.37
C LEU A 315 12.70 5.18 1.70
N ALA A 316 13.59 4.18 1.68
CA ALA A 316 14.19 3.58 2.87
C ALA A 316 14.92 4.60 3.75
N LEU A 317 15.74 5.46 3.16
CA LEU A 317 16.44 6.50 3.93
C LEU A 317 15.45 7.47 4.59
N TRP A 318 14.41 7.87 3.87
CA TRP A 318 13.39 8.76 4.43
C TRP A 318 12.58 8.08 5.54
N MET A 319 12.20 6.82 5.34
CA MET A 319 11.46 6.00 6.33
C MET A 319 12.28 5.68 7.56
N PHE A 320 13.60 5.47 7.42
CA PHE A 320 14.50 5.26 8.57
C PHE A 320 14.47 6.45 9.54
N ILE A 321 14.29 7.67 9.02
CA ILE A 321 14.21 8.89 9.82
C ILE A 321 12.79 9.14 10.33
N ASN A 322 11.79 8.92 9.47
CA ASN A 322 10.44 9.43 9.67
C ASN A 322 9.38 8.34 9.89
N GLY A 323 9.78 7.07 10.00
CA GLY A 323 8.85 5.93 10.04
C GLY A 323 7.81 5.99 11.16
N GLU A 324 8.13 6.63 12.31
CA GLU A 324 7.15 6.80 13.40
C GLU A 324 5.95 7.68 13.00
N SER A 325 6.12 8.58 12.01
CA SER A 325 5.04 9.42 11.49
C SER A 325 4.15 8.73 10.45
N ILE A 326 4.51 7.49 10.07
CA ILE A 326 3.84 6.70 9.02
C ILE A 326 3.16 5.46 9.59
N HIS A 327 3.85 4.74 10.48
CA HIS A 327 3.33 3.51 11.10
C HIS A 327 2.64 3.81 12.42
N ASN A 328 1.59 3.04 12.74
CA ASN A 328 0.83 3.18 13.98
C ASN A 328 0.25 4.61 14.19
N VAL A 329 -0.13 5.27 13.09
CA VAL A 329 -0.71 6.61 13.11
C VAL A 329 -2.15 6.59 12.60
N ARG A 330 -2.87 7.67 12.90
CA ARG A 330 -4.23 7.89 12.41
C ARG A 330 -4.31 9.25 11.71
N PRO A 331 -5.30 9.46 10.84
CA PRO A 331 -5.59 10.79 10.32
C PRO A 331 -5.94 11.74 11.46
N CYS A 332 -5.62 13.02 11.28
CA CYS A 332 -6.08 14.10 12.15
C CYS A 332 -7.47 14.56 11.73
N GLU A 333 -8.12 15.39 12.56
CA GLU A 333 -9.38 16.07 12.20
C GLU A 333 -9.20 16.92 10.94
N ILE A 334 -7.99 17.44 10.74
CA ILE A 334 -7.59 18.23 9.57
C ILE A 334 -6.50 17.48 8.83
N ILE A 335 -6.72 17.22 7.56
CA ILE A 335 -5.79 16.48 6.70
C ILE A 335 -4.52 17.30 6.43
N GLY A 336 -4.72 18.58 6.14
CA GLY A 336 -3.66 19.53 5.83
C GLY A 336 -4.11 20.63 4.89
N ASP A 337 -3.31 21.69 4.83
CA ASP A 337 -3.50 22.88 4.01
C ASP A 337 -2.16 23.45 3.55
N ASP A 338 -2.14 24.15 2.42
CA ASP A 338 -0.97 24.88 1.89
C ASP A 338 0.33 24.04 1.77
N GLY A 339 0.19 22.72 1.45
CA GLY A 339 1.33 21.81 1.32
C GLY A 339 1.90 21.34 2.66
N ILE A 340 1.11 21.39 3.73
CA ILE A 340 1.37 20.75 5.01
C ILE A 340 0.31 19.68 5.22
N TYR A 341 0.73 18.44 5.49
CA TYR A 341 -0.15 17.33 5.86
C TYR A 341 0.07 16.95 7.31
N TYR A 342 -0.93 16.29 7.91
CA TYR A 342 -0.87 15.86 9.29
C TYR A 342 -1.20 14.39 9.45
N THR A 343 -0.49 13.73 10.37
CA THR A 343 -0.91 12.48 11.03
C THR A 343 -0.74 12.62 12.52
N GLN A 344 -1.41 11.77 13.31
CA GLN A 344 -1.24 11.73 14.75
C GLN A 344 -0.90 10.32 15.22
N SER A 345 -0.17 10.21 16.34
CA SER A 345 0.01 8.94 17.01
C SER A 345 -1.34 8.34 17.42
N LYS A 346 -1.41 7.03 17.54
CA LYS A 346 -2.66 6.31 17.84
C LYS A 346 -3.29 6.75 19.17
N ASP A 347 -2.48 7.16 20.14
CA ASP A 347 -2.89 7.71 21.44
C ASP A 347 -3.19 9.22 21.42
N GLY A 348 -3.00 9.88 20.28
CA GLY A 348 -3.23 11.33 20.12
C GLY A 348 -2.18 12.23 20.77
N SER A 349 -1.15 11.69 21.43
CA SER A 349 -0.15 12.47 22.15
C SER A 349 0.80 13.27 21.26
N SER A 350 0.98 12.86 20.02
CA SER A 350 1.88 13.46 19.03
C SER A 350 1.17 13.73 17.73
N VAL A 351 1.39 14.92 17.18
CA VAL A 351 1.01 15.29 15.80
C VAL A 351 2.27 15.41 14.96
N TYR A 352 2.26 14.86 13.75
CA TYR A 352 3.35 14.95 12.79
C TYR A 352 2.94 15.86 11.63
N ALA A 353 3.64 16.98 11.48
CA ALA A 353 3.41 17.93 10.39
C ALA A 353 4.44 17.72 9.27
N PHE A 354 3.97 17.35 8.10
CA PHE A 354 4.80 17.07 6.92
C PHE A 354 4.89 18.31 6.04
N MET A 355 6.10 18.86 5.88
CA MET A 355 6.36 20.09 5.13
C MET A 355 6.55 19.82 3.65
N THR A 356 5.51 19.31 2.97
CA THR A 356 5.60 18.90 1.54
C THR A 356 5.80 20.07 0.59
N GLN A 357 5.41 21.31 0.95
CA GLN A 357 5.68 22.50 0.16
C GLN A 357 7.16 22.76 -0.08
N PHE A 358 8.05 22.17 0.73
CA PHE A 358 9.52 22.31 0.59
C PHE A 358 10.19 21.06 -0.01
N SER A 359 9.42 20.10 -0.51
CA SER A 359 9.93 18.84 -1.06
C SER A 359 10.27 18.86 -2.56
N ASN A 360 10.29 20.01 -3.20
CA ASN A 360 10.61 20.16 -4.62
C ASN A 360 11.87 21.00 -4.84
N GLU A 361 12.50 20.86 -6.02
CA GLU A 361 13.77 21.54 -6.32
C GLU A 361 13.70 23.05 -6.26
N LYS A 362 12.56 23.64 -6.60
CA LYS A 362 12.39 25.10 -6.64
C LYS A 362 12.25 25.70 -5.25
N ASN A 363 11.64 24.98 -4.33
CA ASN A 363 11.33 25.46 -2.97
C ASN A 363 11.87 24.51 -1.89
N ARG A 364 13.06 23.93 -2.11
CA ARG A 364 13.64 22.99 -1.14
C ARG A 364 14.11 23.68 0.13
N TRP A 365 13.95 23.00 1.23
CA TRP A 365 14.50 23.42 2.53
C TRP A 365 15.98 23.04 2.60
N LYS A 366 16.84 24.05 2.66
CA LYS A 366 18.31 23.86 2.64
C LYS A 366 18.83 23.50 4.04
N TYR A 367 19.96 22.80 4.08
CA TYR A 367 20.71 22.59 5.31
C TYR A 367 21.12 23.94 5.94
N GLY A 368 20.91 24.08 7.26
CA GLY A 368 21.18 25.29 8.02
C GLY A 368 20.13 26.40 7.83
N GLU A 369 19.13 26.19 6.99
CA GLU A 369 18.07 27.17 6.79
C GLU A 369 17.00 27.01 7.87
N ARG A 370 16.63 28.14 8.51
CA ARG A 370 15.51 28.22 9.44
C ARG A 370 14.25 28.64 8.68
N LYS A 371 13.14 27.96 8.97
CA LYS A 371 11.83 28.32 8.45
C LYS A 371 10.91 28.71 9.60
N HIS A 372 10.11 29.74 9.38
CA HIS A 372 8.98 30.12 10.20
C HIS A 372 7.72 29.67 9.48
N ILE A 373 6.93 28.82 10.13
CA ILE A 373 5.81 28.11 9.50
C ILE A 373 4.61 28.29 10.41
N LEU A 374 3.52 28.79 9.85
CA LEU A 374 2.24 28.91 10.55
C LEU A 374 1.44 27.63 10.37
N LEU A 375 1.18 26.94 11.46
CA LEU A 375 0.26 25.80 11.56
C LEU A 375 -1.08 26.35 12.03
N LYS A 376 -1.94 26.71 11.07
CA LYS A 376 -3.18 27.46 11.30
C LYS A 376 -4.16 26.76 12.23
N ASP A 377 -4.17 25.44 12.16
CA ASP A 377 -5.17 24.57 12.76
C ASP A 377 -4.76 24.04 14.14
N LEU A 378 -3.55 24.42 14.60
CA LEU A 378 -3.00 23.93 15.85
C LEU A 378 -2.91 25.01 16.91
N ARG A 379 -3.09 24.56 18.17
CA ARG A 379 -2.92 25.36 19.38
C ARG A 379 -1.93 24.68 20.31
N ALA A 380 -1.02 25.46 20.89
CA ALA A 380 -0.11 24.98 21.92
C ALA A 380 -0.84 24.85 23.27
N THR A 381 -0.41 23.88 24.06
CA THR A 381 -0.73 23.73 25.49
C THR A 381 0.48 24.19 26.33
N SER A 382 0.35 24.14 27.66
CA SER A 382 1.46 24.46 28.57
C SER A 382 2.62 23.45 28.53
N THR A 383 2.40 22.27 27.95
CA THR A 383 3.37 21.17 27.86
C THR A 383 3.78 20.86 26.42
N THR A 384 3.47 21.74 25.48
CA THR A 384 3.84 21.55 24.06
C THR A 384 5.35 21.49 23.89
N GLU A 385 5.80 20.48 23.16
CA GLU A 385 7.19 20.33 22.73
C GLU A 385 7.26 20.16 21.21
N ILE A 386 8.28 20.75 20.59
CA ILE A 386 8.48 20.69 19.13
C ILE A 386 9.87 20.19 18.80
N SER A 387 9.94 19.25 17.89
CA SER A 387 11.20 18.71 17.35
C SER A 387 11.10 18.46 15.85
N VAL A 388 12.22 18.30 15.19
CA VAL A 388 12.31 17.80 13.82
C VAL A 388 12.77 16.36 13.87
N LEU A 389 12.05 15.44 13.23
CA LEU A 389 12.40 14.02 13.27
C LEU A 389 13.84 13.79 12.79
N GLY A 390 14.54 12.90 13.52
CA GLY A 390 15.92 12.53 13.24
C GLY A 390 16.97 13.57 13.65
N GLN A 391 16.62 14.69 14.31
CA GLN A 391 17.57 15.73 14.72
C GLN A 391 17.64 15.85 16.24
N ASN A 392 18.84 16.10 16.77
CA ASN A 392 19.04 16.35 18.19
C ASN A 392 18.87 17.82 18.61
N SER A 393 18.74 18.72 17.66
CA SER A 393 18.59 20.17 17.87
C SER A 393 19.68 20.85 18.71
N GLN A 394 20.88 20.24 18.84
CA GLN A 394 21.97 20.73 19.68
C GLN A 394 23.00 21.52 18.90
N PHE A 395 23.34 21.09 17.72
CA PHE A 395 24.39 21.72 16.93
C PHE A 395 24.15 21.61 15.41
N LEU A 396 24.81 22.45 14.66
CA LEU A 396 24.85 22.42 13.21
C LEU A 396 26.29 22.16 12.75
N GLU A 397 26.51 21.11 11.95
CA GLU A 397 27.84 20.75 11.45
C GLU A 397 28.45 21.95 10.68
N TYR A 398 29.71 22.29 10.96
CA TYR A 398 30.46 23.44 10.43
C TYR A 398 29.92 24.84 10.78
N GLN A 399 28.92 24.95 11.66
CA GLN A 399 28.34 26.21 12.10
C GLN A 399 28.16 26.21 13.63
N PRO A 400 29.25 26.26 14.43
CA PRO A 400 29.21 26.05 15.87
C PRO A 400 28.42 27.13 16.62
N ASN A 401 28.21 28.29 16.01
CA ASN A 401 27.47 29.39 16.60
C ASN A 401 25.97 29.41 16.21
N ALA A 402 25.52 28.46 15.37
CA ALA A 402 24.12 28.35 15.01
C ALA A 402 23.31 27.73 16.18
N ALA A 403 22.10 28.21 16.39
CA ALA A 403 21.16 27.69 17.36
C ALA A 403 20.06 26.89 16.64
N PRO A 404 20.20 25.56 16.51
CA PRO A 404 19.26 24.76 15.72
C PRO A 404 17.98 24.39 16.46
N GLN A 405 17.83 24.79 17.72
CA GLN A 405 16.63 24.49 18.55
C GLN A 405 15.36 24.96 17.85
N SER A 406 14.35 24.11 17.93
CA SER A 406 13.00 24.47 17.52
C SER A 406 12.34 25.32 18.59
N THR A 407 11.62 26.35 18.18
CA THR A 407 10.81 27.21 19.06
C THR A 407 9.43 27.41 18.46
N PHE A 408 8.49 27.85 19.28
CA PHE A 408 7.14 28.16 18.82
C PHE A 408 6.56 29.37 19.55
N GLN A 409 5.56 29.97 18.93
CA GLN A 409 4.76 31.04 19.52
C GLN A 409 3.28 30.80 19.14
N GLN A 410 2.38 30.86 20.13
CA GLN A 410 0.94 30.89 19.88
C GLN A 410 0.56 32.28 19.38
N THR A 411 -0.15 32.35 18.26
CA THR A 411 -0.73 33.56 17.70
C THR A 411 -2.24 33.43 17.53
N GLU A 412 -2.92 34.52 17.21
CA GLU A 412 -4.36 34.51 16.89
C GLU A 412 -4.63 33.60 15.64
N ASN A 413 -3.70 33.56 14.71
CA ASN A 413 -3.84 32.84 13.43
C ASN A 413 -3.48 31.34 13.52
N GLY A 414 -2.78 30.90 14.59
CA GLY A 414 -2.35 29.51 14.77
C GLY A 414 -1.08 29.39 15.58
N LEU A 415 -0.46 28.23 15.51
CA LEU A 415 0.82 27.94 16.12
C LEU A 415 1.93 28.26 15.11
N GLU A 416 2.69 29.31 15.37
CA GLU A 416 3.88 29.63 14.56
C GLU A 416 5.08 28.82 15.10
N VAL A 417 5.68 27.99 14.27
CA VAL A 417 6.86 27.19 14.60
C VAL A 417 8.09 27.71 13.86
N SER A 418 9.21 27.80 14.59
CA SER A 418 10.51 28.18 14.02
C SER A 418 11.44 27.00 14.12
N VAL A 419 11.72 26.37 12.98
CA VAL A 419 12.44 25.10 12.86
C VAL A 419 13.60 25.21 11.86
N MET A 420 14.69 24.49 12.13
CA MET A 420 15.88 24.50 11.28
C MET A 420 16.19 23.09 10.77
N ARG A 421 16.52 22.96 9.49
CA ARG A 421 17.05 21.71 8.96
C ARG A 421 18.54 21.59 9.31
N ALA A 422 18.83 20.82 10.38
CA ALA A 422 20.17 20.70 10.96
C ALA A 422 20.93 19.43 10.54
N GLN A 423 20.31 18.55 9.76
CA GLN A 423 20.95 17.33 9.25
C GLN A 423 21.35 17.42 7.78
N ARG A 424 22.50 16.82 7.44
CA ARG A 424 23.02 16.69 6.08
C ARG A 424 22.86 15.28 5.51
N ILE A 425 21.92 14.50 5.99
CA ILE A 425 21.69 13.10 5.57
C ILE A 425 21.41 13.01 4.07
N TYR A 426 20.69 14.01 3.53
CA TYR A 426 20.43 14.10 2.10
C TYR A 426 21.44 15.02 1.44
N ASN A 427 21.91 14.65 0.26
CA ASN A 427 22.62 15.61 -0.59
C ASN A 427 21.64 16.69 -1.03
N ASN A 428 21.75 17.88 -0.45
CA ASN A 428 20.85 19.00 -0.63
C ASN A 428 20.64 19.47 -2.07
N ARG A 429 21.48 19.04 -3.01
CA ARG A 429 21.42 19.53 -4.39
C ARG A 429 20.49 18.74 -5.28
N SER A 430 20.29 17.45 -5.00
CA SER A 430 19.59 16.55 -5.89
C SER A 430 18.46 15.74 -5.22
N TRP A 431 18.24 15.94 -3.92
CA TRP A 431 17.28 15.10 -3.18
C TRP A 431 16.47 15.90 -2.16
N PRO A 432 15.54 16.74 -2.63
CA PRO A 432 14.62 17.45 -1.75
C PRO A 432 13.55 16.48 -1.23
N ASN A 433 13.63 16.11 0.04
CA ASN A 433 12.63 15.30 0.70
C ASN A 433 11.90 16.07 1.78
N THR A 434 10.65 15.70 2.01
CA THR A 434 9.80 16.28 3.03
C THR A 434 10.44 16.14 4.41
N VAL A 435 10.51 17.26 5.14
CA VAL A 435 10.91 17.33 6.55
C VAL A 435 9.65 17.16 7.40
N VAL A 436 9.76 16.41 8.49
CA VAL A 436 8.66 16.16 9.42
C VAL A 436 8.94 16.85 10.74
N VAL A 437 7.99 17.67 11.18
CA VAL A 437 8.00 18.32 12.50
C VAL A 437 7.06 17.53 13.41
N LYS A 438 7.58 17.06 14.53
CA LYS A 438 6.82 16.41 15.60
C LYS A 438 6.43 17.43 16.63
N LEU A 439 5.15 17.42 16.97
CA LEU A 439 4.55 18.30 17.96
C LEU A 439 3.87 17.40 19.02
N ASN A 440 4.36 17.45 20.24
CA ASN A 440 3.75 16.75 21.37
C ASN A 440 2.80 17.70 22.10
N ASN A 441 1.68 17.18 22.60
CA ASN A 441 0.72 17.90 23.43
C ASN A 441 0.22 19.21 22.76
N VAL A 442 -0.24 19.09 21.53
CA VAL A 442 -0.96 20.16 20.80
C VAL A 442 -2.43 19.81 20.67
N GLU A 443 -3.26 20.80 20.46
CA GLU A 443 -4.70 20.66 20.22
C GLU A 443 -5.03 21.17 18.82
N PHE A 444 -6.06 20.58 18.19
CA PHE A 444 -6.69 21.15 17.00
C PHE A 444 -7.62 22.29 17.41
N LYS A 445 -7.73 23.33 16.57
CA LYS A 445 -8.60 24.50 16.84
C LYS A 445 -10.05 24.19 16.60
#